data_add9b6fd9d891c40a79a984c09cfca7f
#
_entry.id   add9b6fd9d891c40a79a984c09cfca7f
#
_cell.length_a   1.000
_cell.length_b   1.000
_cell.length_c   1.000
_cell.angle_alpha   90.00
_cell.angle_beta   90.00
_cell.angle_gamma   90.00
#
_symmetry.space_group_name_H-M   'P 1'
#
loop_
_entity.id
_entity.type
_entity.pdbx_description
1 polymer ?
#
loop_
_entity_poly.entity_id
_entity_poly.type
_entity_poly.pdbx_seq_one_letter_code
_entity_poly.pdbx_strand_id
1 'polypeptide(L)'
;MKTLTGKVVAITGAASGMGRSLAIECARRGSDLALVDVDVAGLEETVVRVRAARPGVRVEAERLDVADRAAIYAWAEAVQQKLGGADVIVNNAGVSLSASVEKMRDEDFEWLFNINFWGVVNGCRAFLPQLRAKPEGHVVNLSSVFGLIGVPTQSAYCAAKFAVRGFTESLRQELSGTSVRVSCVHPGGIKTDIVKRGRHYEDALGGELDTARAAAGFEQSARTTADEAARVIADGVLRDEPRILIGADAVAIDVMARLAPRRYDALVKRAAAMGAKRWR
;
A
#
# COMPACT_ATOMS: atom_id res chain seq x y z
N MET A 1 8.91 -0.82 17.47
CA MET A 1 10.33 -1.01 17.03
C MET A 1 11.13 0.26 17.34
N LYS A 2 12.31 0.15 17.96
CA LYS A 2 13.07 1.35 18.38
C LYS A 2 13.95 1.96 17.29
N THR A 3 14.38 1.17 16.32
CA THR A 3 15.24 1.58 15.20
C THR A 3 15.02 0.69 13.99
N LEU A 4 15.27 1.23 12.80
CA LEU A 4 15.35 0.47 11.56
C LEU A 4 16.79 0.07 11.21
N THR A 5 17.79 0.58 11.95
CA THR A 5 19.21 0.24 11.73
C THR A 5 19.46 -1.25 11.98
N GLY A 6 20.07 -1.93 11.00
CA GLY A 6 20.36 -3.37 11.05
C GLY A 6 19.13 -4.28 10.89
N LYS A 7 17.96 -3.73 10.57
CA LYS A 7 16.73 -4.48 10.30
C LYS A 7 16.64 -4.88 8.82
N VAL A 8 15.98 -5.99 8.56
CA VAL A 8 15.63 -6.43 7.21
C VAL A 8 14.17 -6.03 6.93
N VAL A 9 13.96 -5.20 5.92
CA VAL A 9 12.62 -4.73 5.51
C VAL A 9 12.25 -5.33 4.17
N ALA A 10 11.21 -6.15 4.14
CA ALA A 10 10.63 -6.74 2.94
C ALA A 10 9.50 -5.84 2.42
N ILE A 11 9.50 -5.48 1.12
CA ILE A 11 8.54 -4.53 0.52
C ILE A 11 8.01 -5.07 -0.80
N THR A 12 6.69 -5.18 -0.93
CA THR A 12 6.03 -5.49 -2.20
C THR A 12 5.65 -4.20 -2.95
N GLY A 13 5.63 -4.25 -4.29
CA GLY A 13 5.35 -3.07 -5.10
C GLY A 13 6.45 -2.02 -5.03
N ALA A 14 7.72 -2.47 -5.02
CA ALA A 14 8.88 -1.63 -4.77
C ALA A 14 9.43 -0.91 -6.02
N ALA A 15 8.89 -1.16 -7.21
CA ALA A 15 9.39 -0.57 -8.45
C ALA A 15 9.05 0.91 -8.62
N SER A 16 8.09 1.45 -7.90
CA SER A 16 7.65 2.85 -8.07
C SER A 16 6.94 3.42 -6.84
N GLY A 17 6.55 4.68 -6.90
CA GLY A 17 5.69 5.35 -5.95
C GLY A 17 6.11 5.19 -4.49
N MET A 18 5.16 4.88 -3.61
CA MET A 18 5.43 4.75 -2.17
C MET A 18 6.38 3.60 -1.85
N GLY A 19 6.30 2.46 -2.57
CA GLY A 19 7.18 1.32 -2.33
C GLY A 19 8.65 1.65 -2.59
N ARG A 20 8.94 2.33 -3.72
CA ARG A 20 10.29 2.83 -4.04
C ARG A 20 10.80 3.82 -3.00
N SER A 21 9.99 4.83 -2.69
CA SER A 21 10.38 5.86 -1.71
C SER A 21 10.61 5.26 -0.32
N LEU A 22 9.79 4.27 0.08
CA LEU A 22 9.96 3.58 1.35
C LEU A 22 11.23 2.72 1.37
N ALA A 23 11.58 2.02 0.27
CA ALA A 23 12.82 1.28 0.16
C ALA A 23 14.04 2.21 0.36
N ILE A 24 14.04 3.37 -0.30
CA ILE A 24 15.11 4.39 -0.16
C ILE A 24 15.15 4.92 1.27
N GLU A 25 14.01 5.23 1.87
CA GLU A 25 13.94 5.75 3.24
C GLU A 25 14.43 4.73 4.28
N CYS A 26 14.01 3.46 4.15
CA CYS A 26 14.49 2.37 5.01
C CYS A 26 16.01 2.16 4.86
N ALA A 27 16.56 2.23 3.65
CA ALA A 27 17.99 2.17 3.44
C ALA A 27 18.73 3.31 4.15
N ARG A 28 18.26 4.56 4.01
CA ARG A 28 18.82 5.72 4.72
C ARG A 28 18.81 5.55 6.24
N ARG A 29 17.80 4.87 6.78
CA ARG A 29 17.69 4.55 8.21
C ARG A 29 18.49 3.32 8.64
N GLY A 30 19.25 2.73 7.72
CA GLY A 30 20.18 1.65 8.04
C GLY A 30 19.64 0.24 7.86
N SER A 31 18.50 0.05 7.17
CA SER A 31 17.92 -1.27 6.91
C SER A 31 18.56 -1.93 5.69
N ASP A 32 18.62 -3.27 5.72
CA ASP A 32 18.79 -4.11 4.54
C ASP A 32 17.41 -4.41 3.93
N LEU A 33 17.35 -4.73 2.65
CA LEU A 33 16.08 -4.72 1.91
C LEU A 33 15.85 -6.02 1.12
N ALA A 34 14.61 -6.50 1.13
CA ALA A 34 14.08 -7.49 0.20
C ALA A 34 12.95 -6.84 -0.59
N LEU A 35 13.11 -6.69 -1.89
CA LEU A 35 12.23 -5.90 -2.75
C LEU A 35 11.61 -6.77 -3.85
N VAL A 36 10.31 -6.64 -4.06
CA VAL A 36 9.64 -7.34 -5.17
C VAL A 36 8.66 -6.44 -5.90
N ASP A 37 8.56 -6.66 -7.21
CA ASP A 37 7.58 -6.02 -8.09
C ASP A 37 7.42 -6.86 -9.38
N VAL A 38 6.34 -6.65 -10.13
CA VAL A 38 6.17 -7.22 -11.48
C VAL A 38 6.95 -6.42 -12.54
N ASP A 39 7.23 -5.14 -12.28
CA ASP A 39 7.98 -4.22 -13.14
C ASP A 39 9.48 -4.33 -12.84
N VAL A 40 10.16 -5.16 -13.62
CA VAL A 40 11.60 -5.43 -13.45
C VAL A 40 12.45 -4.16 -13.63
N ALA A 41 12.20 -3.38 -14.68
CA ALA A 41 12.98 -2.17 -14.96
C ALA A 41 12.84 -1.13 -13.85
N GLY A 42 11.62 -0.90 -13.38
CA GLY A 42 11.37 -0.01 -12.24
C GLY A 42 12.01 -0.51 -10.94
N LEU A 43 12.07 -1.83 -10.75
CA LEU A 43 12.71 -2.44 -9.58
C LEU A 43 14.24 -2.27 -9.61
N GLU A 44 14.87 -2.49 -10.77
CA GLU A 44 16.29 -2.24 -10.98
C GLU A 44 16.66 -0.78 -10.71
N GLU A 45 15.86 0.17 -11.20
CA GLU A 45 16.04 1.59 -10.88
C GLU A 45 15.95 1.86 -9.37
N THR A 46 15.03 1.19 -8.68
CA THR A 46 14.91 1.31 -7.21
C THR A 46 16.17 0.80 -6.52
N VAL A 47 16.73 -0.33 -6.93
CA VAL A 47 17.98 -0.89 -6.39
C VAL A 47 19.14 0.11 -6.57
N VAL A 48 19.27 0.71 -7.74
CA VAL A 48 20.30 1.74 -8.00
C VAL A 48 20.15 2.91 -7.03
N ARG A 49 18.93 3.44 -6.87
CA ARG A 49 18.65 4.56 -5.95
C ARG A 49 18.88 4.20 -4.47
N VAL A 50 18.54 2.98 -4.07
CA VAL A 50 18.78 2.45 -2.72
C VAL A 50 20.28 2.39 -2.43
N ARG A 51 21.08 1.84 -3.35
CA ARG A 51 22.55 1.76 -3.22
C ARG A 51 23.21 3.14 -3.22
N ALA A 52 22.68 4.10 -3.98
CA ALA A 52 23.13 5.48 -3.94
C ALA A 52 22.81 6.16 -2.60
N ALA A 53 21.65 5.86 -2.00
CA ALA A 53 21.24 6.42 -0.73
C ALA A 53 22.03 5.84 0.47
N ARG A 54 22.44 4.58 0.38
CA ARG A 54 23.27 3.89 1.40
C ARG A 54 24.26 2.94 0.72
N PRO A 55 25.51 3.33 0.52
CA PRO A 55 26.56 2.42 0.09
C PRO A 55 26.72 1.26 1.07
N GLY A 56 26.86 0.04 0.53
CA GLY A 56 27.02 -1.19 1.33
C GLY A 56 25.70 -1.78 1.88
N VAL A 57 24.51 -1.26 1.51
CA VAL A 57 23.24 -1.91 1.82
C VAL A 57 23.16 -3.29 1.16
N ARG A 58 22.73 -4.30 1.92
CA ARG A 58 22.33 -5.57 1.33
C ARG A 58 20.92 -5.41 0.77
N VAL A 59 20.76 -5.65 -0.53
CA VAL A 59 19.47 -5.56 -1.22
C VAL A 59 19.31 -6.75 -2.14
N GLU A 60 18.28 -7.55 -1.86
CA GLU A 60 17.77 -8.60 -2.73
C GLU A 60 16.53 -8.08 -3.44
N ALA A 61 16.46 -8.25 -4.75
CA ALA A 61 15.37 -7.79 -5.56
C ALA A 61 15.02 -8.82 -6.62
N GLU A 62 13.73 -9.17 -6.75
CA GLU A 62 13.29 -10.15 -7.74
C GLU A 62 11.89 -9.81 -8.28
N ARG A 63 11.62 -10.28 -9.52
CA ARG A 63 10.29 -10.17 -10.11
C ARG A 63 9.32 -11.08 -9.38
N LEU A 64 8.18 -10.52 -8.91
CA LEU A 64 7.14 -11.29 -8.26
C LEU A 64 5.77 -10.65 -8.50
N ASP A 65 4.77 -11.46 -8.86
CA ASP A 65 3.37 -11.08 -8.82
C ASP A 65 2.76 -11.49 -7.47
N VAL A 66 2.27 -10.52 -6.69
CA VAL A 66 1.66 -10.78 -5.38
C VAL A 66 0.33 -11.54 -5.46
N ALA A 67 -0.26 -11.67 -6.64
CA ALA A 67 -1.40 -12.55 -6.88
C ALA A 67 -0.98 -14.05 -6.88
N ASP A 68 0.30 -14.35 -7.14
CA ASP A 68 0.84 -15.70 -7.05
C ASP A 68 1.22 -16.03 -5.60
N ARG A 69 0.36 -16.79 -4.95
CA ARG A 69 0.58 -17.24 -3.58
C ARG A 69 1.87 -18.04 -3.41
N ALA A 70 2.16 -18.96 -4.34
CA ALA A 70 3.34 -19.82 -4.21
C ALA A 70 4.63 -19.00 -4.31
N ALA A 71 4.67 -18.02 -5.22
CA ALA A 71 5.80 -17.11 -5.37
C ALA A 71 6.04 -16.27 -4.10
N ILE A 72 4.99 -15.80 -3.41
CA ILE A 72 5.16 -15.07 -2.13
C ILE A 72 5.81 -15.94 -1.05
N TYR A 73 5.40 -17.20 -0.94
CA TYR A 73 5.99 -18.11 0.05
C TYR A 73 7.44 -18.44 -0.28
N ALA A 74 7.76 -18.70 -1.56
CA ALA A 74 9.13 -18.92 -2.01
C ALA A 74 10.03 -17.69 -1.76
N TRP A 75 9.49 -16.48 -1.99
CA TRP A 75 10.19 -15.24 -1.66
C TRP A 75 10.49 -15.11 -0.17
N ALA A 76 9.53 -15.41 0.69
CA ALA A 76 9.77 -15.37 2.14
C ALA A 76 10.88 -16.34 2.55
N GLU A 77 10.93 -17.55 1.98
CA GLU A 77 12.02 -18.52 2.21
C GLU A 77 13.36 -17.97 1.72
N ALA A 78 13.41 -17.38 0.53
CA ALA A 78 14.61 -16.75 -0.01
C ALA A 78 15.13 -15.61 0.89
N VAL A 79 14.24 -14.79 1.43
CA VAL A 79 14.59 -13.72 2.40
C VAL A 79 15.17 -14.30 3.67
N GLN A 80 14.61 -15.41 4.17
CA GLN A 80 15.16 -16.11 5.33
C GLN A 80 16.58 -16.62 5.07
N GLN A 81 16.81 -17.20 3.90
CA GLN A 81 18.12 -17.80 3.54
C GLN A 81 19.18 -16.74 3.27
N LYS A 82 18.85 -15.69 2.51
CA LYS A 82 19.82 -14.70 2.02
C LYS A 82 20.08 -13.55 3.00
N LEU A 83 19.06 -13.12 3.75
CA LEU A 83 19.15 -11.96 4.64
C LEU A 83 19.01 -12.30 6.13
N GLY A 84 18.76 -13.57 6.48
CA GLY A 84 18.52 -13.99 7.86
C GLY A 84 17.12 -13.71 8.37
N GLY A 85 16.16 -13.50 7.46
CA GLY A 85 14.76 -13.27 7.72
C GLY A 85 14.38 -11.80 7.94
N ALA A 86 13.16 -11.46 7.57
CA ALA A 86 12.63 -10.11 7.70
C ALA A 86 12.30 -9.75 9.15
N ASP A 87 12.56 -8.49 9.53
CA ASP A 87 12.05 -7.84 10.75
C ASP A 87 10.76 -7.06 10.46
N VAL A 88 10.58 -6.60 9.21
CA VAL A 88 9.40 -5.85 8.77
C VAL A 88 8.92 -6.39 7.43
N ILE A 89 7.63 -6.66 7.29
CA ILE A 89 6.97 -6.85 5.98
C ILE A 89 6.06 -5.65 5.69
N VAL A 90 6.23 -5.06 4.51
CA VAL A 90 5.36 -4.00 4.00
C VAL A 90 4.61 -4.51 2.77
N ASN A 91 3.35 -4.85 2.97
CA ASN A 91 2.42 -5.24 1.92
C ASN A 91 1.88 -3.98 1.24
N ASN A 92 2.67 -3.44 0.28
CA ASN A 92 2.40 -2.17 -0.37
C ASN A 92 1.87 -2.34 -1.80
N ALA A 93 2.16 -3.44 -2.49
CA ALA A 93 1.67 -3.68 -3.85
C ALA A 93 0.17 -3.46 -3.96
N GLY A 94 -0.26 -2.78 -5.04
CA GLY A 94 -1.67 -2.51 -5.27
C GLY A 94 -1.91 -1.81 -6.58
N VAL A 95 -3.12 -1.98 -7.08
CA VAL A 95 -3.63 -1.43 -8.35
C VAL A 95 -4.95 -0.71 -8.12
N SER A 96 -5.37 0.13 -9.07
CA SER A 96 -6.65 0.83 -9.05
C SER A 96 -7.59 0.32 -10.15
N LEU A 97 -8.90 0.47 -9.90
CA LEU A 97 -9.97 0.12 -10.83
C LEU A 97 -11.09 1.15 -10.67
N SER A 98 -11.58 1.69 -11.80
CA SER A 98 -12.72 2.59 -11.81
C SER A 98 -13.79 2.09 -12.79
N ALA A 99 -14.87 1.56 -12.24
CA ALA A 99 -16.07 1.11 -12.96
C ALA A 99 -17.26 1.11 -12.02
N SER A 100 -18.46 1.40 -12.53
CA SER A 100 -19.70 1.14 -11.79
C SER A 100 -19.88 -0.36 -11.56
N VAL A 101 -20.63 -0.73 -10.53
CA VAL A 101 -20.89 -2.16 -10.23
C VAL A 101 -21.57 -2.86 -11.41
N GLU A 102 -22.43 -2.15 -12.11
CA GLU A 102 -23.20 -2.68 -13.26
C GLU A 102 -22.30 -2.99 -14.49
N LYS A 103 -21.25 -2.19 -14.72
CA LYS A 103 -20.38 -2.31 -15.89
C LYS A 103 -19.03 -2.97 -15.59
N MET A 104 -18.75 -3.23 -14.32
CA MET A 104 -17.52 -3.88 -13.90
C MET A 104 -17.51 -5.34 -14.36
N ARG A 105 -16.43 -5.76 -15.01
CA ARG A 105 -16.24 -7.17 -15.38
C ARG A 105 -15.77 -7.96 -14.17
N ASP A 106 -16.22 -9.20 -14.03
CA ASP A 106 -15.84 -10.07 -12.92
C ASP A 106 -14.32 -10.29 -12.88
N GLU A 107 -13.68 -10.43 -14.05
CA GLU A 107 -12.22 -10.62 -14.12
C GLU A 107 -11.43 -9.41 -13.62
N ASP A 108 -11.97 -8.19 -13.75
CA ASP A 108 -11.34 -6.97 -13.22
C ASP A 108 -11.48 -6.88 -11.71
N PHE A 109 -12.64 -7.30 -11.18
CA PHE A 109 -12.85 -7.39 -9.74
C PHE A 109 -11.90 -8.41 -9.10
N GLU A 110 -11.84 -9.62 -9.68
CA GLU A 110 -10.95 -10.70 -9.21
C GLU A 110 -9.48 -10.30 -9.30
N TRP A 111 -9.06 -9.71 -10.44
CA TRP A 111 -7.70 -9.21 -10.62
C TRP A 111 -7.30 -8.22 -9.52
N LEU A 112 -8.16 -7.22 -9.27
CA LEU A 112 -7.89 -6.23 -8.23
C LEU A 112 -7.84 -6.87 -6.85
N PHE A 113 -8.80 -7.75 -6.56
CA PHE A 113 -8.91 -8.38 -5.24
C PHE A 113 -7.74 -9.31 -4.94
N ASN A 114 -7.28 -10.06 -5.95
CA ASN A 114 -6.11 -10.94 -5.86
C ASN A 114 -4.84 -10.16 -5.51
N ILE A 115 -4.65 -8.98 -6.11
CA ILE A 115 -3.48 -8.12 -5.82
C ILE A 115 -3.67 -7.39 -4.49
N ASN A 116 -4.78 -6.62 -4.35
CA ASN A 116 -4.93 -5.65 -3.27
C ASN A 116 -5.29 -6.27 -1.91
N PHE A 117 -5.88 -7.48 -1.88
CA PHE A 117 -6.29 -8.16 -0.66
C PHE A 117 -5.56 -9.49 -0.45
N TRP A 118 -5.65 -10.43 -1.40
CA TRP A 118 -4.98 -11.73 -1.23
C TRP A 118 -3.47 -11.61 -1.19
N GLY A 119 -2.87 -10.68 -1.96
CA GLY A 119 -1.44 -10.37 -1.86
C GLY A 119 -1.04 -9.96 -0.44
N VAL A 120 -1.84 -9.11 0.21
CA VAL A 120 -1.62 -8.69 1.61
C VAL A 120 -1.74 -9.87 2.57
N VAL A 121 -2.80 -10.68 2.45
CA VAL A 121 -3.03 -11.86 3.30
C VAL A 121 -1.87 -12.86 3.17
N ASN A 122 -1.46 -13.16 1.94
CA ASN A 122 -0.37 -14.09 1.65
C ASN A 122 0.97 -13.56 2.17
N GLY A 123 1.27 -12.27 1.98
CA GLY A 123 2.46 -11.63 2.54
C GLY A 123 2.52 -11.72 4.06
N CYS A 124 1.40 -11.41 4.74
CA CYS A 124 1.32 -11.58 6.19
C CYS A 124 1.60 -13.02 6.61
N ARG A 125 0.94 -13.99 5.98
CA ARG A 125 1.07 -15.42 6.33
C ARG A 125 2.46 -15.98 6.07
N ALA A 126 3.07 -15.62 4.95
CA ALA A 126 4.40 -16.10 4.56
C ALA A 126 5.51 -15.55 5.48
N PHE A 127 5.41 -14.29 5.89
CA PHE A 127 6.44 -13.65 6.72
C PHE A 127 6.22 -13.76 8.22
N LEU A 128 5.02 -14.07 8.69
CA LEU A 128 4.70 -14.14 10.12
C LEU A 128 5.63 -15.08 10.92
N PRO A 129 6.03 -16.28 10.43
CA PRO A 129 6.98 -17.12 11.15
C PRO A 129 8.33 -16.43 11.40
N GLN A 130 8.86 -15.71 10.41
CA GLN A 130 10.12 -14.97 10.54
C GLN A 130 10.00 -13.82 11.53
N LEU A 131 8.92 -13.05 11.44
CA LEU A 131 8.66 -11.91 12.33
C LEU A 131 8.53 -12.36 13.79
N ARG A 132 7.90 -13.50 14.05
CA ARG A 132 7.77 -14.09 15.40
C ARG A 132 9.12 -14.56 15.96
N ALA A 133 10.07 -14.94 15.12
CA ALA A 133 11.41 -15.35 15.52
C ALA A 133 12.32 -14.15 15.87
N LYS A 134 11.90 -12.91 15.56
CA LYS A 134 12.65 -11.69 15.86
C LYS A 134 12.25 -11.12 17.24
N PRO A 135 13.18 -10.44 17.94
CA PRO A 135 12.84 -9.70 19.17
C PRO A 135 11.77 -8.64 18.99
N GLU A 136 11.71 -8.04 17.79
CA GLU A 136 10.73 -7.03 17.38
C GLU A 136 10.38 -7.24 15.91
N GLY A 137 9.19 -7.77 15.63
CA GLY A 137 8.66 -7.92 14.27
C GLY A 137 7.58 -6.87 13.96
N HIS A 138 7.38 -6.51 12.68
CA HIS A 138 6.34 -5.58 12.29
C HIS A 138 5.68 -5.93 10.96
N VAL A 139 4.34 -5.95 10.94
CA VAL A 139 3.53 -6.08 9.73
C VAL A 139 2.95 -4.71 9.39
N VAL A 140 3.17 -4.26 8.16
CA VAL A 140 2.62 -2.98 7.64
C VAL A 140 1.76 -3.28 6.42
N ASN A 141 0.45 -3.05 6.51
CA ASN A 141 -0.50 -3.30 5.43
C ASN A 141 -1.04 -1.98 4.86
N LEU A 142 -0.90 -1.79 3.54
CA LEU A 142 -1.37 -0.60 2.85
C LEU A 142 -2.87 -0.72 2.51
N SER A 143 -3.71 -0.06 3.32
CA SER A 143 -5.10 0.23 3.00
C SER A 143 -5.18 1.52 2.15
N SER A 144 -6.11 2.40 2.43
CA SER A 144 -6.35 3.69 1.78
C SER A 144 -7.37 4.48 2.61
N VAL A 145 -7.56 5.78 2.32
CA VAL A 145 -8.77 6.51 2.73
C VAL A 145 -10.03 5.86 2.16
N PHE A 146 -9.94 5.14 1.03
CA PHE A 146 -11.03 4.35 0.47
C PHE A 146 -11.25 3.01 1.21
N GLY A 147 -10.48 2.71 2.24
CA GLY A 147 -10.76 1.74 3.30
C GLY A 147 -11.47 2.35 4.50
N LEU A 148 -11.85 3.64 4.43
CA LEU A 148 -12.59 4.38 5.47
C LEU A 148 -13.95 4.87 4.98
N ILE A 149 -14.09 5.12 3.68
CA ILE A 149 -15.30 5.63 3.01
C ILE A 149 -15.53 4.93 1.68
N GLY A 150 -16.81 4.84 1.25
CA GLY A 150 -17.19 4.42 -0.09
C GLY A 150 -17.16 5.59 -1.07
N VAL A 151 -16.72 5.34 -2.31
CA VAL A 151 -16.63 6.34 -3.38
C VAL A 151 -17.28 5.79 -4.65
N PRO A 152 -18.09 6.57 -5.39
CA PRO A 152 -18.69 6.12 -6.64
C PRO A 152 -17.64 5.59 -7.62
N THR A 153 -17.98 4.54 -8.37
CA THR A 153 -17.13 3.82 -9.33
C THR A 153 -15.86 3.15 -8.78
N GLN A 154 -15.69 3.16 -7.44
CA GLN A 154 -14.54 2.56 -6.75
C GLN A 154 -14.94 1.37 -5.87
N SER A 155 -16.07 0.71 -6.14
CA SER A 155 -16.62 -0.33 -5.26
C SER A 155 -15.66 -1.50 -5.02
N ALA A 156 -14.99 -2.04 -6.05
CA ALA A 156 -14.01 -3.11 -5.92
C ALA A 156 -12.79 -2.64 -5.10
N TYR A 157 -12.27 -1.44 -5.40
CA TYR A 157 -11.13 -0.89 -4.68
C TYR A 157 -11.46 -0.60 -3.22
N CYS A 158 -12.61 0.02 -2.95
CA CYS A 158 -13.10 0.25 -1.59
C CYS A 158 -13.25 -1.09 -0.86
N ALA A 159 -13.93 -2.08 -1.45
CA ALA A 159 -14.13 -3.39 -0.84
C ALA A 159 -12.79 -4.04 -0.45
N ALA A 160 -11.80 -4.07 -1.35
CA ALA A 160 -10.48 -4.61 -1.06
C ALA A 160 -9.76 -3.85 0.06
N LYS A 161 -9.82 -2.51 0.07
CA LYS A 161 -9.14 -1.69 1.09
C LYS A 161 -9.84 -1.70 2.45
N PHE A 162 -11.17 -1.84 2.50
CA PHE A 162 -11.90 -2.15 3.74
C PHE A 162 -11.54 -3.56 4.25
N ALA A 163 -11.45 -4.55 3.36
CA ALA A 163 -11.04 -5.90 3.73
C ALA A 163 -9.63 -5.94 4.32
N VAL A 164 -8.66 -5.22 3.72
CA VAL A 164 -7.29 -5.06 4.26
C VAL A 164 -7.34 -4.44 5.65
N ARG A 165 -8.14 -3.39 5.85
CA ARG A 165 -8.28 -2.77 7.17
C ARG A 165 -8.83 -3.76 8.19
N GLY A 166 -9.97 -4.41 7.91
CA GLY A 166 -10.60 -5.36 8.84
C GLY A 166 -9.66 -6.51 9.18
N PHE A 167 -8.99 -7.09 8.16
CA PHE A 167 -7.99 -8.12 8.35
C PHE A 167 -6.83 -7.66 9.24
N THR A 168 -6.31 -6.45 9.01
CA THR A 168 -5.18 -5.89 9.75
C THR A 168 -5.55 -5.61 11.21
N GLU A 169 -6.74 -5.04 11.45
CA GLU A 169 -7.24 -4.77 12.81
C GLU A 169 -7.44 -6.07 13.60
N SER A 170 -7.95 -7.15 12.96
CA SER A 170 -8.08 -8.49 13.56
C SER A 170 -6.70 -9.10 13.86
N LEU A 171 -5.81 -9.13 12.87
CA LEU A 171 -4.44 -9.66 13.03
C LEU A 171 -3.70 -8.99 14.18
N ARG A 172 -3.89 -7.69 14.38
CA ARG A 172 -3.30 -6.95 15.50
C ARG A 172 -3.80 -7.46 16.86
N GLN A 173 -5.08 -7.81 16.97
CA GLN A 173 -5.64 -8.41 18.19
C GLN A 173 -5.05 -9.80 18.44
N GLU A 174 -4.97 -10.63 17.39
CA GLU A 174 -4.41 -11.99 17.47
C GLU A 174 -2.94 -11.99 17.91
N LEU A 175 -2.18 -10.95 17.54
CA LEU A 175 -0.76 -10.82 17.89
C LEU A 175 -0.51 -9.99 19.15
N SER A 176 -1.57 -9.58 19.85
CA SER A 176 -1.45 -8.86 21.13
C SER A 176 -0.65 -9.69 22.14
N GLY A 177 0.28 -9.03 22.83
CA GLY A 177 1.18 -9.69 23.78
C GLY A 177 2.37 -10.44 23.16
N THR A 178 2.49 -10.50 21.83
CA THR A 178 3.66 -11.06 21.14
C THR A 178 4.70 -9.96 20.81
N SER A 179 5.86 -10.36 20.24
CA SER A 179 6.88 -9.44 19.73
C SER A 179 6.49 -8.75 18.43
N VAL A 180 5.41 -9.17 17.76
CA VAL A 180 5.02 -8.67 16.44
C VAL A 180 3.98 -7.56 16.57
N ARG A 181 4.27 -6.41 15.97
CA ARG A 181 3.37 -5.28 15.85
C ARG A 181 2.70 -5.24 14.48
N VAL A 182 1.56 -4.57 14.38
CA VAL A 182 0.78 -4.52 13.15
C VAL A 182 0.24 -3.10 12.94
N SER A 183 0.55 -2.51 11.79
CA SER A 183 0.06 -1.20 11.35
C SER A 183 -0.81 -1.30 10.12
N CYS A 184 -1.94 -0.59 10.12
CA CYS A 184 -2.75 -0.33 8.94
C CYS A 184 -2.48 1.09 8.44
N VAL A 185 -2.04 1.23 7.19
CA VAL A 185 -1.74 2.54 6.60
C VAL A 185 -2.91 3.00 5.74
N HIS A 186 -3.31 4.26 5.90
CA HIS A 186 -4.39 4.88 5.14
C HIS A 186 -3.88 6.14 4.43
N PRO A 187 -3.27 5.99 3.25
CA PRO A 187 -2.88 7.13 2.44
C PRO A 187 -4.09 7.88 1.90
N GLY A 188 -4.02 9.21 1.87
CA GLY A 188 -4.88 10.09 1.08
C GLY A 188 -4.41 10.18 -0.37
N GLY A 189 -4.49 11.33 -0.98
CA GLY A 189 -3.97 11.58 -2.33
C GLY A 189 -2.44 11.68 -2.34
N ILE A 190 -1.76 10.60 -2.71
CA ILE A 190 -0.30 10.52 -2.83
C ILE A 190 0.10 10.57 -4.30
N LYS A 191 1.06 11.42 -4.67
CA LYS A 191 1.62 11.53 -6.02
C LYS A 191 2.35 10.25 -6.41
N THR A 192 1.64 9.35 -7.11
CA THR A 192 2.14 8.06 -7.59
C THR A 192 1.49 7.70 -8.92
N ASP A 193 2.04 6.70 -9.61
CA ASP A 193 1.52 6.20 -10.88
C ASP A 193 0.40 5.13 -10.72
N ILE A 194 -0.21 5.00 -9.53
CA ILE A 194 -1.23 3.97 -9.27
C ILE A 194 -2.40 4.05 -10.25
N VAL A 195 -2.80 5.26 -10.65
CA VAL A 195 -3.88 5.47 -11.63
C VAL A 195 -3.40 5.10 -13.03
N LYS A 196 -2.18 5.45 -13.43
CA LYS A 196 -1.62 5.08 -14.74
C LYS A 196 -1.53 3.56 -14.94
N ARG A 197 -1.34 2.81 -13.86
CA ARG A 197 -1.21 1.34 -13.85
C ARG A 197 -2.52 0.62 -13.54
N GLY A 198 -3.63 1.35 -13.40
CA GLY A 198 -4.95 0.84 -13.12
C GLY A 198 -5.77 0.56 -14.40
N ARG A 199 -6.99 0.05 -14.18
CA ARG A 199 -8.01 -0.13 -15.20
C ARG A 199 -9.13 0.87 -14.95
N HIS A 200 -9.40 1.75 -15.91
CA HIS A 200 -10.36 2.84 -15.74
C HIS A 200 -11.33 2.86 -16.90
N TYR A 201 -12.62 2.78 -16.61
CA TYR A 201 -13.70 2.73 -17.58
C TYR A 201 -14.69 3.89 -17.40
N GLU A 202 -14.91 4.32 -16.15
CA GLU A 202 -15.92 5.32 -15.84
C GLU A 202 -15.42 6.33 -14.80
N ASP A 203 -15.80 7.59 -14.96
CA ASP A 203 -15.65 8.63 -13.95
C ASP A 203 -16.75 8.53 -12.86
N ALA A 204 -16.63 9.30 -11.80
CA ALA A 204 -17.59 9.30 -10.67
C ALA A 204 -19.02 9.76 -11.04
N LEU A 205 -19.25 10.24 -12.25
CA LEU A 205 -20.56 10.62 -12.79
C LEU A 205 -21.07 9.61 -13.84
N GLY A 206 -20.39 8.49 -14.05
CA GLY A 206 -20.73 7.43 -15.01
C GLY A 206 -20.37 7.78 -16.46
N GLY A 207 -19.56 8.82 -16.70
CA GLY A 207 -19.01 9.12 -18.02
C GLY A 207 -17.78 8.26 -18.33
N GLU A 208 -17.52 8.01 -19.62
CA GLU A 208 -16.31 7.33 -20.04
C GLU A 208 -15.06 8.04 -19.52
N LEU A 209 -14.15 7.24 -18.98
CA LEU A 209 -12.90 7.72 -18.41
C LEU A 209 -11.73 7.05 -19.11
N ASP A 210 -10.88 7.87 -19.70
CA ASP A 210 -9.61 7.39 -20.20
C ASP A 210 -8.54 7.48 -19.10
N THR A 211 -7.66 6.51 -19.07
CA THR A 211 -6.60 6.39 -18.05
C THR A 211 -5.68 7.60 -18.01
N ALA A 212 -5.39 8.26 -19.14
CA ALA A 212 -4.51 9.42 -19.18
C ALA A 212 -5.14 10.63 -18.47
N ARG A 213 -6.44 10.88 -18.71
CA ARG A 213 -7.20 11.93 -18.02
C ARG A 213 -7.34 11.64 -16.52
N ALA A 214 -7.65 10.38 -16.16
CA ALA A 214 -7.73 9.96 -14.79
C ALA A 214 -6.40 10.21 -14.04
N ALA A 215 -5.29 9.86 -14.67
CA ALA A 215 -3.95 10.06 -14.10
C ALA A 215 -3.61 11.53 -13.93
N ALA A 216 -3.86 12.37 -14.95
CA ALA A 216 -3.61 13.81 -14.90
C ALA A 216 -4.45 14.48 -13.79
N GLY A 217 -5.72 14.12 -13.68
CA GLY A 217 -6.61 14.63 -12.64
C GLY A 217 -6.18 14.21 -11.23
N PHE A 218 -5.77 12.97 -11.07
CA PHE A 218 -5.25 12.46 -9.80
C PHE A 218 -3.97 13.20 -9.39
N GLU A 219 -3.03 13.37 -10.30
CA GLU A 219 -1.76 14.07 -10.05
C GLU A 219 -1.97 15.52 -9.59
N GLN A 220 -2.94 16.23 -10.18
CA GLN A 220 -3.32 17.58 -9.76
C GLN A 220 -3.98 17.64 -8.37
N SER A 221 -4.70 16.60 -7.98
CA SER A 221 -5.42 16.53 -6.70
C SER A 221 -4.55 16.00 -5.56
N ALA A 222 -3.58 15.15 -5.86
CA ALA A 222 -2.65 14.58 -4.90
C ALA A 222 -1.68 15.65 -4.38
N ARG A 223 -1.62 15.83 -3.06
CA ARG A 223 -0.80 16.87 -2.42
C ARG A 223 0.44 16.32 -1.75
N THR A 224 0.38 15.10 -1.23
CA THR A 224 1.47 14.45 -0.52
C THR A 224 2.39 13.73 -1.50
N THR A 225 3.69 13.89 -1.37
CA THR A 225 4.68 13.16 -2.19
C THR A 225 4.87 11.73 -1.67
N ALA A 226 5.38 10.84 -2.53
CA ALA A 226 5.73 9.48 -2.12
C ALA A 226 6.84 9.45 -1.04
N ASP A 227 7.77 10.41 -1.08
CA ASP A 227 8.84 10.52 -0.09
C ASP A 227 8.33 10.98 1.29
N GLU A 228 7.36 11.90 1.32
CA GLU A 228 6.68 12.28 2.56
C GLU A 228 5.90 11.10 3.13
N ALA A 229 5.17 10.37 2.28
CA ALA A 229 4.45 9.17 2.68
C ALA A 229 5.39 8.11 3.26
N ALA A 230 6.54 7.88 2.63
CA ALA A 230 7.55 6.94 3.10
C ALA A 230 8.08 7.29 4.51
N ARG A 231 8.38 8.57 4.75
CA ARG A 231 8.80 9.04 6.08
C ARG A 231 7.73 8.81 7.15
N VAL A 232 6.48 9.15 6.83
CA VAL A 232 5.34 8.95 7.76
C VAL A 232 5.15 7.47 8.09
N ILE A 233 5.26 6.57 7.10
CA ILE A 233 5.19 5.12 7.33
C ILE A 233 6.33 4.66 8.23
N ALA A 234 7.58 5.02 7.91
CA ALA A 234 8.75 4.61 8.68
C ALA A 234 8.70 5.13 10.13
N ASP A 235 8.25 6.36 10.33
CA ASP A 235 8.04 6.94 11.65
C ASP A 235 6.91 6.25 12.42
N GLY A 236 5.81 5.91 11.74
CA GLY A 236 4.71 5.16 12.32
C GLY A 236 5.13 3.77 12.80
N VAL A 237 5.99 3.08 12.03
CA VAL A 237 6.60 1.80 12.44
C VAL A 237 7.44 1.97 13.70
N LEU A 238 8.25 3.02 13.79
CA LEU A 238 9.09 3.29 14.97
C LEU A 238 8.26 3.65 16.20
N ARG A 239 7.12 4.32 16.02
CA ARG A 239 6.19 4.68 17.12
C ARG A 239 5.19 3.58 17.46
N ASP A 240 5.22 2.44 16.75
CA ASP A 240 4.23 1.35 16.89
C ASP A 240 2.79 1.84 16.70
N GLU A 241 2.58 2.72 15.71
CA GLU A 241 1.26 3.27 15.40
C GLU A 241 0.38 2.20 14.74
N PRO A 242 -0.76 1.83 15.36
CA PRO A 242 -1.65 0.82 14.79
C PRO A 242 -2.38 1.31 13.53
N ARG A 243 -2.53 2.63 13.38
CA ARG A 243 -3.24 3.30 12.30
C ARG A 243 -2.46 4.52 11.83
N ILE A 244 -1.86 4.42 10.67
CA ILE A 244 -1.02 5.47 10.08
C ILE A 244 -1.84 6.20 9.01
N LEU A 245 -2.18 7.46 9.26
CA LEU A 245 -2.88 8.34 8.32
C LEU A 245 -1.84 9.20 7.58
N ILE A 246 -1.91 9.26 6.24
CA ILE A 246 -0.95 10.02 5.45
C ILE A 246 -1.66 11.11 4.66
N GLY A 247 -1.33 12.36 4.97
CA GLY A 247 -1.93 13.55 4.39
C GLY A 247 -3.06 14.13 5.25
N ALA A 248 -3.25 15.45 5.16
CA ALA A 248 -4.31 16.14 5.89
C ALA A 248 -5.72 15.69 5.45
N ASP A 249 -5.86 15.30 4.19
CA ASP A 249 -7.07 14.72 3.61
C ASP A 249 -7.43 13.38 4.28
N ALA A 250 -6.43 12.52 4.55
CA ALA A 250 -6.66 11.26 5.24
C ALA A 250 -7.16 11.49 6.68
N VAL A 251 -6.60 12.46 7.39
CA VAL A 251 -7.06 12.82 8.74
C VAL A 251 -8.49 13.36 8.68
N ALA A 252 -8.78 14.27 7.75
CA ALA A 252 -10.11 14.85 7.60
C ALA A 252 -11.18 13.79 7.27
N ILE A 253 -10.86 12.85 6.36
CA ILE A 253 -11.73 11.74 5.98
C ILE A 253 -11.96 10.80 7.16
N ASP A 254 -10.92 10.43 7.92
CA ASP A 254 -11.06 9.55 9.09
C ASP A 254 -11.97 10.17 10.16
N VAL A 255 -11.77 11.45 10.46
CA VAL A 255 -12.63 12.19 11.40
C VAL A 255 -14.07 12.26 10.89
N MET A 256 -14.25 12.61 9.62
CA MET A 256 -15.58 12.71 9.01
C MET A 256 -16.32 11.37 9.04
N ALA A 257 -15.66 10.27 8.68
CA ALA A 257 -16.26 8.93 8.68
C ALA A 257 -16.68 8.48 10.09
N ARG A 258 -15.97 8.90 11.13
CA ARG A 258 -16.29 8.58 12.54
C ARG A 258 -17.40 9.43 13.12
N LEU A 259 -17.36 10.74 12.88
CA LEU A 259 -18.31 11.68 13.49
C LEU A 259 -19.61 11.80 12.73
N ALA A 260 -19.62 11.56 11.42
CA ALA A 260 -20.79 11.69 10.57
C ALA A 260 -21.03 10.44 9.68
N PRO A 261 -21.14 9.22 10.26
CA PRO A 261 -21.18 7.97 9.49
C PRO A 261 -22.41 7.87 8.57
N ARG A 262 -23.48 8.60 8.85
CA ARG A 262 -24.72 8.63 8.05
C ARG A 262 -24.81 9.79 7.06
N ARG A 263 -23.86 10.73 7.10
CA ARG A 263 -23.94 11.99 6.32
C ARG A 263 -22.74 12.23 5.41
N TYR A 264 -21.66 11.49 5.57
CA TYR A 264 -20.47 11.70 4.75
C TYR A 264 -20.70 11.43 3.25
N ASP A 265 -21.69 10.60 2.90
CA ASP A 265 -22.03 10.27 1.51
C ASP A 265 -22.33 11.52 0.67
N ALA A 266 -23.07 12.49 1.22
CA ALA A 266 -23.40 13.73 0.52
C ALA A 266 -22.13 14.55 0.21
N LEU A 267 -21.17 14.57 1.15
CA LEU A 267 -19.89 15.27 0.97
C LEU A 267 -19.02 14.55 -0.05
N VAL A 268 -18.93 13.22 0.02
CA VAL A 268 -18.19 12.40 -0.96
C VAL A 268 -18.76 12.56 -2.35
N LYS A 269 -20.08 12.45 -2.53
CA LYS A 269 -20.75 12.65 -3.83
C LYS A 269 -20.47 14.05 -4.39
N ARG A 270 -20.53 15.09 -3.56
CA ARG A 270 -20.23 16.46 -3.99
C ARG A 270 -18.78 16.64 -4.40
N ALA A 271 -17.85 16.10 -3.63
CA ALA A 271 -16.41 16.14 -3.94
C ALA A 271 -16.09 15.35 -5.23
N ALA A 272 -16.66 14.15 -5.39
CA ALA A 272 -16.51 13.33 -6.59
C ALA A 272 -17.07 14.03 -7.84
N ALA A 273 -18.26 14.66 -7.74
CA ALA A 273 -18.86 15.42 -8.83
C ALA A 273 -18.04 16.67 -9.22
N MET A 274 -17.45 17.38 -8.24
CA MET A 274 -16.57 18.52 -8.51
C MET A 274 -15.26 18.04 -9.19
N GLY A 275 -14.68 16.93 -8.75
CA GLY A 275 -13.53 16.32 -9.38
C GLY A 275 -13.82 15.94 -10.84
N ALA A 276 -14.87 15.16 -11.09
CA ALA A 276 -15.25 14.72 -12.44
C ALA A 276 -15.53 15.91 -13.40
N LYS A 277 -16.16 17.00 -12.92
CA LYS A 277 -16.38 18.22 -13.73
C LYS A 277 -15.07 18.96 -14.05
N ARG A 278 -14.08 18.90 -13.17
CA ARG A 278 -12.78 19.55 -13.37
C ARG A 278 -11.91 18.80 -14.39
N TRP A 279 -12.19 17.51 -14.59
CA TRP A 279 -11.41 16.63 -15.48
C TRP A 279 -12.08 16.38 -16.85
N ARG A 280 -13.32 16.88 -17.05
CA ARG A 280 -14.01 16.97 -18.35
C ARG A 280 -13.63 18.25 -19.08
#